data_ceca9e64695b3246cb366abf7f6c7748
#
_entry.id   ceca9e64695b3246cb366abf7f6c7748
#
_cell.length_a   1.000
_cell.length_b   1.000
_cell.length_c   1.000
_cell.angle_alpha   90.00
_cell.angle_beta   90.00
_cell.angle_gamma   90.00
#
_symmetry.space_group_name_H-M   'P 1'
#
loop_
_entity.id
_entity.type
_entity.pdbx_description
1 polymer ?
#
loop_
_entity_poly.entity_id
_entity_poly.type
_entity_poly.pdbx_seq_one_letter_code
_entity_poly.pdbx_strand_id
1 'polypeptide(L)'
;HSYKGDKSRQHVIIQKLNQYGYTDRFSQFNAIAQPHLNNGKTAEITMRTRSLNFLAFAIVSAYTLQEVAQKKIDILVPENGVISINAPLTVRRVGALSTRTTHPYFIQEIQKFFTAVNIPFTLRNPYQFKTKGQMIAECKNLPLLQQIIPDTVSCSHWKRKNKQCGVCVPCLIRRASLHYAGITNDAQYEFNDIRQILINQDRRDDLFALISAIRQKNHRNINQWVLQSGPLPTQQLNQFANVFRSGLDEVEQLLIVNQIL
;
A
#
# COMPACT_ATOMS: atom_id res chain seq x y z
N HIS A 1 0.97 8.53 11.61
CA HIS A 1 1.00 7.42 12.59
C HIS A 1 1.95 7.73 13.71
N SER A 2 1.43 7.89 14.92
CA SER A 2 2.21 8.17 16.13
C SER A 2 2.68 6.90 16.85
N TYR A 3 2.99 5.84 16.14
CA TYR A 3 3.61 4.68 16.78
C TYR A 3 5.12 4.83 16.80
N LYS A 4 5.76 4.68 17.97
CA LYS A 4 7.22 4.87 18.11
C LYS A 4 8.04 4.08 17.10
N GLY A 5 7.65 2.83 16.79
CA GLY A 5 8.31 1.98 15.82
C GLY A 5 8.24 2.49 14.36
N ASP A 6 7.08 3.03 13.95
CA ASP A 6 6.91 3.57 12.60
C ASP A 6 7.75 4.85 12.41
N LYS A 7 7.81 5.71 13.45
CA LYS A 7 8.60 6.94 13.43
C LYS A 7 10.10 6.65 13.34
N SER A 8 10.59 5.63 14.05
CA SER A 8 12.00 5.26 14.00
C SER A 8 12.40 4.75 12.62
N ARG A 9 11.56 3.95 11.96
CA ARG A 9 11.81 3.47 10.59
C ARG A 9 11.80 4.58 9.55
N GLN A 10 10.86 5.52 9.63
CA GLN A 10 10.87 6.71 8.79
C GLN A 10 12.16 7.49 8.93
N HIS A 11 12.64 7.70 10.17
CA HIS A 11 13.89 8.41 10.43
C HIS A 11 15.10 7.70 9.79
N VAL A 12 15.21 6.37 9.94
CA VAL A 12 16.29 5.60 9.31
C VAL A 12 16.27 5.74 7.79
N ILE A 13 15.08 5.66 7.16
CA ILE A 13 14.95 5.83 5.70
C ILE A 13 15.40 7.22 5.28
N ILE A 14 15.00 8.27 6.00
CA ILE A 14 15.40 9.66 5.71
C ILE A 14 16.91 9.83 5.84
N GLN A 15 17.52 9.30 6.89
CA GLN A 15 18.97 9.33 7.05
C GLN A 15 19.68 8.69 5.86
N LYS A 16 19.22 7.52 5.38
CA LYS A 16 19.77 6.86 4.20
C LYS A 16 19.60 7.70 2.94
N LEU A 17 18.43 8.32 2.73
CA LEU A 17 18.20 9.23 1.61
C LEU A 17 19.18 10.41 1.65
N ASN A 18 19.40 11.01 2.81
CA ASN A 18 20.35 12.13 2.98
C ASN A 18 21.78 11.71 2.68
N GLN A 19 22.22 10.55 3.15
CA GLN A 19 23.55 9.97 2.86
C GLN A 19 23.78 9.74 1.35
N TYR A 20 22.70 9.48 0.60
CA TYR A 20 22.74 9.33 -0.86
C TYR A 20 22.61 10.65 -1.64
N GLY A 21 22.70 11.80 -0.97
CA GLY A 21 22.68 13.12 -1.61
C GLY A 21 21.29 13.64 -1.99
N TYR A 22 20.25 13.16 -1.31
CA TYR A 22 18.87 13.64 -1.52
C TYR A 22 18.45 14.74 -0.54
N THR A 23 19.35 15.26 0.31
CA THR A 23 19.06 16.23 1.38
C THR A 23 18.25 17.43 0.91
N ASP A 24 18.63 18.00 -0.24
CA ASP A 24 17.98 19.19 -0.78
C ASP A 24 16.80 18.89 -1.73
N ARG A 25 16.42 17.61 -1.86
CA ARG A 25 15.39 17.18 -2.82
C ARG A 25 14.07 16.87 -2.19
N PHE A 26 13.99 16.84 -0.86
CA PHE A 26 12.72 16.61 -0.15
C PHE A 26 12.69 17.33 1.19
N SER A 27 11.50 17.67 1.61
CA SER A 27 11.22 18.16 2.95
C SER A 27 10.24 17.23 3.64
N GLN A 28 10.41 17.03 4.95
CA GLN A 28 9.53 16.19 5.73
C GLN A 28 8.56 17.04 6.55
N PHE A 29 7.27 16.77 6.37
CA PHE A 29 6.23 17.32 7.23
C PHE A 29 5.72 16.23 8.18
N ASN A 30 5.79 16.51 9.49
CA ASN A 30 5.28 15.63 10.54
C ASN A 30 4.20 16.34 11.33
N ALA A 31 3.01 15.75 11.41
CA ALA A 31 1.94 16.23 12.24
C ALA A 31 1.35 15.10 13.07
N ILE A 32 0.93 15.40 14.28
CA ILE A 32 0.22 14.49 15.16
C ILE A 32 -1.17 15.08 15.39
N ALA A 33 -2.20 14.43 14.85
CA ALA A 33 -3.58 14.73 15.13
C ALA A 33 -4.14 13.66 16.07
N GLN A 34 -4.54 14.09 17.27
CA GLN A 34 -5.22 13.21 18.22
C GLN A 34 -6.63 13.75 18.47
N PRO A 35 -7.68 12.92 18.41
CA PRO A 35 -9.01 13.34 18.81
C PRO A 35 -8.99 13.75 20.28
N HIS A 36 -9.57 14.89 20.59
CA HIS A 36 -9.76 15.30 21.99
C HIS A 36 -10.86 14.44 22.60
N LEU A 37 -10.56 13.81 23.73
CA LEU A 37 -11.55 13.01 24.47
C LEU A 37 -12.33 13.96 25.38
N ASN A 38 -13.59 14.22 25.06
CA ASN A 38 -14.49 14.92 25.95
C ASN A 38 -14.96 13.98 27.07
N ASN A 39 -14.63 14.31 28.30
CA ASN A 39 -15.18 13.83 29.57
C ASN A 39 -15.77 12.40 29.54
N GLY A 40 -14.91 11.39 29.77
CA GLY A 40 -15.35 10.02 30.09
C GLY A 40 -15.83 9.17 28.91
N LYS A 41 -15.80 9.67 27.67
CA LYS A 41 -16.13 8.86 26.50
C LYS A 41 -14.88 8.13 25.98
N THR A 42 -15.03 6.85 25.68
CA THR A 42 -13.98 6.06 25.00
C THR A 42 -13.71 6.62 23.61
N ALA A 43 -12.42 6.75 23.24
CA ALA A 43 -12.04 7.17 21.90
C ALA A 43 -12.63 6.23 20.86
N GLU A 44 -13.17 6.78 19.78
CA GLU A 44 -13.59 5.98 18.65
C GLU A 44 -12.35 5.28 18.03
N ILE A 45 -12.38 3.95 18.03
CA ILE A 45 -11.24 3.13 17.56
C ILE A 45 -11.20 3.07 16.03
N THR A 46 -12.24 3.55 15.34
CA THR A 46 -12.31 3.49 13.87
C THR A 46 -11.18 4.29 13.21
N MET A 47 -10.59 3.70 12.20
CA MET A 47 -9.53 4.32 11.39
C MET A 47 -10.07 4.90 10.07
N ARG A 48 -11.38 5.02 9.92
CA ARG A 48 -12.03 5.40 8.65
C ARG A 48 -11.70 6.80 8.18
N THR A 49 -11.61 7.76 9.10
CA THR A 49 -11.32 9.17 8.80
C THR A 49 -9.82 9.48 8.63
N ARG A 50 -8.94 8.53 8.94
CA ARG A 50 -7.48 8.74 8.92
C ARG A 50 -6.98 9.15 7.53
N SER A 51 -7.53 8.59 6.47
CA SER A 51 -7.16 8.91 5.09
C SER A 51 -7.47 10.37 4.75
N LEU A 52 -8.62 10.87 5.22
CA LEU A 52 -9.01 12.26 5.04
C LEU A 52 -8.05 13.20 5.77
N ASN A 53 -7.61 12.85 7.00
CA ASN A 53 -6.59 13.63 7.73
C ASN A 53 -5.28 13.72 6.96
N PHE A 54 -4.80 12.61 6.35
CA PHE A 54 -3.58 12.65 5.54
C PHE A 54 -3.74 13.56 4.32
N LEU A 55 -4.88 13.52 3.65
CA LEU A 55 -5.16 14.41 2.53
C LEU A 55 -5.27 15.86 2.97
N ALA A 56 -5.89 16.16 4.11
CA ALA A 56 -5.95 17.51 4.67
C ALA A 56 -4.54 18.08 4.93
N PHE A 57 -3.66 17.30 5.56
CA PHE A 57 -2.26 17.73 5.75
C PHE A 57 -1.51 17.88 4.41
N ALA A 58 -1.77 17.00 3.44
CA ALA A 58 -1.17 17.13 2.11
C ALA A 58 -1.63 18.40 1.39
N ILE A 59 -2.91 18.79 1.52
CA ILE A 59 -3.45 20.05 0.98
C ILE A 59 -2.74 21.25 1.61
N VAL A 60 -2.64 21.31 2.96
CA VAL A 60 -1.95 22.38 3.65
C VAL A 60 -0.49 22.49 3.18
N SER A 61 0.21 21.35 3.12
CA SER A 61 1.59 21.32 2.64
C SER A 61 1.69 21.76 1.17
N ALA A 62 0.74 21.40 0.32
CA ALA A 62 0.71 21.78 -1.08
C ALA A 62 0.52 23.27 -1.27
N TYR A 63 -0.38 23.92 -0.47
CA TYR A 63 -0.53 25.37 -0.47
C TYR A 63 0.78 26.07 -0.09
N THR A 64 1.41 25.64 1.02
CA THR A 64 2.70 26.21 1.45
C THR A 64 3.78 26.06 0.38
N LEU A 65 3.87 24.89 -0.25
CA LEU A 65 4.85 24.65 -1.31
C LEU A 65 4.55 25.46 -2.56
N GLN A 66 3.28 25.64 -2.94
CA GLN A 66 2.89 26.45 -4.08
C GLN A 66 3.26 27.93 -3.89
N GLU A 67 3.05 28.46 -2.68
CA GLU A 67 3.43 29.82 -2.30
C GLU A 67 4.96 30.04 -2.43
N VAL A 68 5.73 29.08 -1.91
CA VAL A 68 7.20 29.18 -1.94
C VAL A 68 7.77 28.94 -3.33
N ALA A 69 7.27 27.92 -4.04
CA ALA A 69 7.82 27.51 -5.32
C ALA A 69 7.27 28.26 -6.53
N GLN A 70 6.16 29.00 -6.36
CA GLN A 70 5.42 29.69 -7.42
C GLN A 70 5.09 28.76 -8.62
N LYS A 71 4.79 27.49 -8.34
CA LYS A 71 4.55 26.43 -9.34
C LYS A 71 3.30 25.65 -8.99
N LYS A 72 2.67 25.09 -10.03
CA LYS A 72 1.56 24.14 -9.81
C LYS A 72 2.10 22.90 -9.10
N ILE A 73 1.42 22.49 -8.03
CA ILE A 73 1.76 21.33 -7.21
C ILE A 73 0.74 20.21 -7.44
N ASP A 74 1.22 19.00 -7.64
CA ASP A 74 0.40 17.79 -7.65
C ASP A 74 0.50 17.08 -6.30
N ILE A 75 -0.62 16.58 -5.79
CA ILE A 75 -0.66 15.70 -4.62
C ILE A 75 -0.61 14.26 -5.13
N LEU A 76 0.49 13.56 -4.86
CA LEU A 76 0.67 12.17 -5.26
C LEU A 76 0.37 11.23 -4.10
N VAL A 77 -0.42 10.18 -4.37
CA VAL A 77 -0.70 9.09 -3.44
C VAL A 77 -0.15 7.79 -4.04
N PRO A 78 1.17 7.53 -3.92
CA PRO A 78 1.84 6.45 -4.64
C PRO A 78 1.52 5.09 -3.99
N GLU A 79 0.53 4.40 -4.51
CA GLU A 79 0.18 3.03 -4.11
C GLU A 79 0.08 2.12 -5.34
N ASN A 80 0.61 0.92 -5.25
CA ASN A 80 0.47 -0.06 -6.33
C ASN A 80 -0.98 -0.46 -6.58
N GLY A 81 -1.30 -0.83 -7.83
CA GLY A 81 -2.67 -1.09 -8.25
C GLY A 81 -3.35 -2.24 -7.50
N VAL A 82 -2.61 -3.29 -7.14
CA VAL A 82 -3.17 -4.45 -6.43
C VAL A 82 -3.71 -4.05 -5.06
N ILE A 83 -2.93 -3.29 -4.28
CA ILE A 83 -3.34 -2.78 -2.96
C ILE A 83 -4.37 -1.66 -3.10
N SER A 84 -4.22 -0.81 -4.12
CA SER A 84 -5.15 0.30 -4.39
C SER A 84 -6.57 -0.21 -4.67
N ILE A 85 -6.74 -1.18 -5.57
CA ILE A 85 -8.02 -1.82 -5.86
C ILE A 85 -8.51 -2.59 -4.62
N ASN A 86 -7.60 -3.31 -3.96
CA ASN A 86 -7.92 -4.18 -2.81
C ASN A 86 -9.10 -5.11 -3.09
N ALA A 87 -9.05 -5.79 -4.25
CA ALA A 87 -10.08 -6.75 -4.65
C ALA A 87 -10.25 -7.85 -3.57
N PRO A 88 -11.49 -8.25 -3.25
CA PRO A 88 -11.72 -9.23 -2.18
C PRO A 88 -11.22 -10.61 -2.60
N LEU A 89 -10.23 -11.12 -1.87
CA LEU A 89 -9.69 -12.47 -2.07
C LEU A 89 -10.63 -13.57 -1.53
N THR A 90 -11.51 -13.21 -0.60
CA THR A 90 -12.51 -14.11 -0.02
C THR A 90 -13.88 -13.43 0.06
N VAL A 91 -14.94 -14.23 0.13
CA VAL A 91 -16.33 -13.73 0.28
C VAL A 91 -16.48 -12.83 1.51
N ARG A 92 -15.78 -13.12 2.61
CA ARG A 92 -15.80 -12.31 3.84
C ARG A 92 -15.28 -10.87 3.64
N ARG A 93 -14.52 -10.62 2.58
CA ARG A 93 -13.96 -9.30 2.29
C ARG A 93 -14.80 -8.51 1.26
N VAL A 94 -15.81 -9.13 0.67
CA VAL A 94 -16.76 -8.44 -0.21
C VAL A 94 -17.52 -7.40 0.63
N GLY A 95 -17.58 -6.16 0.15
CA GLY A 95 -18.20 -5.05 0.86
C GLY A 95 -17.43 -4.47 2.05
N ALA A 96 -16.24 -5.01 2.38
CA ALA A 96 -15.38 -4.41 3.39
C ALA A 96 -14.89 -3.02 2.95
N LEU A 97 -15.30 -1.97 3.65
CA LEU A 97 -14.93 -0.58 3.36
C LEU A 97 -13.62 -0.14 4.04
N SER A 98 -13.02 -0.98 4.87
CA SER A 98 -11.72 -0.71 5.47
C SER A 98 -10.61 -0.82 4.43
N THR A 99 -9.56 -0.01 4.57
CA THR A 99 -8.35 -0.06 3.73
C THR A 99 -8.55 0.34 2.25
N ARG A 100 -9.46 1.28 1.97
CA ARG A 100 -9.72 1.80 0.61
C ARG A 100 -9.20 3.23 0.41
N THR A 101 -8.18 3.61 1.14
CA THR A 101 -7.58 4.96 1.15
C THR A 101 -7.12 5.43 -0.23
N THR A 102 -6.70 4.50 -1.08
CA THR A 102 -6.13 4.77 -2.40
C THR A 102 -6.95 4.15 -3.52
N HIS A 103 -8.17 3.66 -3.20
CA HIS A 103 -9.06 3.09 -4.19
C HIS A 103 -9.39 4.13 -5.28
N PRO A 104 -9.37 3.76 -6.57
CA PRO A 104 -9.57 4.71 -7.67
C PRO A 104 -10.85 5.54 -7.54
N TYR A 105 -11.94 4.94 -7.12
CA TYR A 105 -13.19 5.65 -6.85
C TYR A 105 -13.03 6.71 -5.76
N PHE A 106 -12.37 6.36 -4.64
CA PHE A 106 -12.14 7.32 -3.54
C PHE A 106 -11.29 8.52 -4.02
N ILE A 107 -10.21 8.26 -4.76
CA ILE A 107 -9.36 9.32 -5.33
C ILE A 107 -10.16 10.21 -6.26
N GLN A 108 -11.01 9.63 -7.10
CA GLN A 108 -11.87 10.38 -8.04
C GLN A 108 -12.89 11.26 -7.29
N GLU A 109 -13.56 10.73 -6.28
CA GLU A 109 -14.54 11.49 -5.50
C GLU A 109 -13.88 12.64 -4.71
N ILE A 110 -12.70 12.42 -4.13
CA ILE A 110 -11.92 13.49 -3.49
C ILE A 110 -11.48 14.55 -4.53
N GLN A 111 -11.09 14.15 -5.75
CA GLN A 111 -10.75 15.11 -6.78
C GLN A 111 -11.97 15.95 -7.21
N LYS A 112 -13.16 15.36 -7.31
CA LYS A 112 -14.41 16.10 -7.53
C LYS A 112 -14.69 17.09 -6.42
N PHE A 113 -14.49 16.66 -5.16
CA PHE A 113 -14.61 17.54 -4.00
C PHE A 113 -13.62 18.71 -4.08
N PHE A 114 -12.35 18.48 -4.42
CA PHE A 114 -11.35 19.54 -4.61
C PHE A 114 -11.85 20.58 -5.62
N THR A 115 -12.37 20.11 -6.76
CA THR A 115 -12.92 21.00 -7.79
C THR A 115 -14.11 21.80 -7.25
N ALA A 116 -15.04 21.18 -6.55
CA ALA A 116 -16.25 21.81 -6.03
C ALA A 116 -15.96 22.91 -4.98
N VAL A 117 -14.87 22.77 -4.21
CA VAL A 117 -14.46 23.77 -3.19
C VAL A 117 -13.28 24.62 -3.62
N ASN A 118 -12.96 24.65 -4.93
CA ASN A 118 -11.88 25.43 -5.52
C ASN A 118 -10.48 25.15 -4.91
N ILE A 119 -10.19 23.91 -4.54
CA ILE A 119 -8.83 23.47 -4.18
C ILE A 119 -8.06 23.25 -5.50
N PRO A 120 -6.96 23.99 -5.78
CA PRO A 120 -6.34 24.04 -7.11
C PRO A 120 -5.40 22.86 -7.42
N PHE A 121 -5.39 21.83 -6.56
CA PHE A 121 -4.44 20.71 -6.66
C PHE A 121 -5.02 19.53 -7.40
N THR A 122 -4.16 18.82 -8.14
CA THR A 122 -4.49 17.53 -8.75
C THR A 122 -4.07 16.41 -7.81
N LEU A 123 -5.02 15.53 -7.47
CA LEU A 123 -4.78 14.33 -6.68
C LEU A 123 -4.69 13.12 -7.60
N ARG A 124 -3.58 12.39 -7.58
CA ARG A 124 -3.41 11.22 -8.45
C ARG A 124 -2.55 10.12 -7.84
N ASN A 125 -2.82 8.89 -8.25
CA ASN A 125 -1.95 7.74 -8.00
C ASN A 125 -1.14 7.42 -9.27
N PRO A 126 0.18 7.65 -9.28
CA PRO A 126 1.02 7.39 -10.46
C PRO A 126 1.23 5.89 -10.73
N TYR A 127 0.92 5.01 -9.77
CA TYR A 127 1.18 3.57 -9.84
C TYR A 127 -0.09 2.71 -9.86
N GLN A 128 -1.25 3.30 -10.11
CA GLN A 128 -2.53 2.59 -10.05
C GLN A 128 -2.63 1.39 -11.02
N PHE A 129 -1.82 1.34 -12.07
CA PHE A 129 -1.78 0.24 -13.05
C PHE A 129 -0.50 -0.59 -12.98
N LYS A 130 0.29 -0.43 -11.93
CA LYS A 130 1.52 -1.21 -11.70
C LYS A 130 1.39 -2.10 -10.49
N THR A 131 1.96 -3.29 -10.57
CA THR A 131 2.18 -4.13 -9.40
C THR A 131 3.32 -3.55 -8.54
N LYS A 132 3.44 -4.03 -7.32
CA LYS A 132 4.57 -3.64 -6.48
C LYS A 132 5.90 -4.16 -7.04
N GLY A 133 5.92 -5.33 -7.66
CA GLY A 133 7.10 -5.89 -8.34
C GLY A 133 7.55 -5.02 -9.50
N GLN A 134 6.63 -4.59 -10.35
CA GLN A 134 6.91 -3.66 -11.44
C GLN A 134 7.45 -2.32 -10.94
N MET A 135 6.87 -1.76 -9.85
CA MET A 135 7.39 -0.52 -9.25
C MET A 135 8.84 -0.67 -8.76
N ILE A 136 9.17 -1.82 -8.18
CA ILE A 136 10.54 -2.12 -7.71
C ILE A 136 11.48 -2.29 -8.91
N ALA A 137 11.11 -3.08 -9.90
CA ALA A 137 11.92 -3.34 -11.08
C ALA A 137 12.22 -2.07 -11.91
N GLU A 138 11.27 -1.12 -11.94
CA GLU A 138 11.42 0.16 -12.63
C GLU A 138 12.08 1.25 -11.79
N CYS A 139 12.58 0.94 -10.59
CA CYS A 139 13.21 1.92 -9.73
C CYS A 139 14.51 2.46 -10.36
N LYS A 140 14.59 3.78 -10.54
CA LYS A 140 15.74 4.44 -11.16
C LYS A 140 17.01 4.39 -10.31
N ASN A 141 16.88 4.19 -9.00
CA ASN A 141 18.00 4.08 -8.07
C ASN A 141 17.88 2.77 -7.28
N LEU A 142 18.12 1.67 -7.98
CA LEU A 142 18.02 0.32 -7.40
C LEU A 142 19.00 0.09 -6.24
N PRO A 143 20.28 0.55 -6.30
CA PRO A 143 21.21 0.40 -5.18
C PRO A 143 20.72 1.05 -3.88
N LEU A 144 20.17 2.26 -3.96
CA LEU A 144 19.57 2.93 -2.82
C LEU A 144 18.32 2.19 -2.32
N LEU A 145 17.44 1.77 -3.25
CA LEU A 145 16.23 1.01 -2.89
C LEU A 145 16.58 -0.26 -2.14
N GLN A 146 17.56 -1.04 -2.59
CA GLN A 146 18.02 -2.26 -1.93
C GLN A 146 18.52 -2.00 -0.49
N GLN A 147 19.13 -0.87 -0.24
CA GLN A 147 19.56 -0.50 1.12
C GLN A 147 18.40 -0.07 2.02
N ILE A 148 17.34 0.50 1.45
CA ILE A 148 16.18 0.99 2.20
C ILE A 148 15.16 -0.14 2.47
N ILE A 149 15.01 -1.10 1.57
CA ILE A 149 14.01 -2.16 1.65
C ILE A 149 13.91 -2.80 3.04
N PRO A 150 15.00 -3.22 3.73
CA PRO A 150 14.89 -3.84 5.04
C PRO A 150 14.24 -2.96 6.11
N ASP A 151 14.27 -1.65 5.94
CA ASP A 151 13.70 -0.68 6.87
C ASP A 151 12.26 -0.29 6.55
N THR A 152 11.76 -0.66 5.36
CA THR A 152 10.38 -0.39 4.98
C THR A 152 9.40 -1.38 5.63
N VAL A 153 8.18 -0.92 5.89
CA VAL A 153 7.15 -1.71 6.56
C VAL A 153 5.94 -1.90 5.65
N SER A 154 5.56 -3.15 5.41
CA SER A 154 4.33 -3.53 4.68
C SER A 154 3.31 -4.25 5.56
N CYS A 155 3.74 -4.78 6.69
CA CYS A 155 2.96 -5.68 7.54
C CYS A 155 1.78 -4.99 8.24
N SER A 156 0.58 -5.55 8.09
CA SER A 156 -0.62 -5.07 8.81
C SER A 156 -0.55 -5.32 10.33
N HIS A 157 0.30 -6.25 10.76
CA HIS A 157 0.50 -6.62 12.18
C HIS A 157 1.76 -6.02 12.82
N TRP A 158 2.48 -5.16 12.10
CA TRP A 158 3.75 -4.57 12.53
C TRP A 158 3.73 -4.03 13.97
N LYS A 159 2.67 -3.31 14.34
CA LYS A 159 2.54 -2.66 15.65
C LYS A 159 2.59 -3.62 16.85
N ARG A 160 2.32 -4.90 16.64
CA ARG A 160 2.25 -5.88 17.73
C ARG A 160 3.62 -6.30 18.21
N LYS A 161 4.60 -6.42 17.31
CA LYS A 161 5.92 -7.00 17.61
C LYS A 161 7.10 -6.19 17.08
N ASN A 162 6.87 -5.04 16.42
CA ASN A 162 7.89 -4.27 15.68
C ASN A 162 8.68 -5.14 14.66
N LYS A 163 8.04 -6.18 14.15
CA LYS A 163 8.58 -7.12 13.17
C LYS A 163 7.53 -7.45 12.13
N GLN A 164 7.94 -7.64 10.89
CA GLN A 164 7.04 -8.09 9.84
C GLN A 164 6.64 -9.55 10.07
N CYS A 165 5.35 -9.88 9.98
CA CYS A 165 4.92 -11.25 10.28
C CYS A 165 5.30 -12.24 9.18
N GLY A 166 5.38 -11.82 7.92
CA GLY A 166 5.70 -12.68 6.77
C GLY A 166 4.52 -13.47 6.20
N VAL A 167 3.34 -13.41 6.85
CA VAL A 167 2.18 -14.28 6.55
C VAL A 167 0.94 -13.52 6.08
N CYS A 168 0.78 -12.24 6.44
CA CYS A 168 -0.37 -11.45 6.00
C CYS A 168 -0.29 -11.10 4.52
N VAL A 169 -1.45 -10.84 3.89
CA VAL A 169 -1.50 -10.50 2.44
C VAL A 169 -0.49 -9.42 2.06
N PRO A 170 -0.33 -8.28 2.78
CA PRO A 170 0.70 -7.30 2.43
C PRO A 170 2.14 -7.82 2.52
N CYS A 171 2.44 -8.73 3.45
CA CYS A 171 3.76 -9.37 3.54
C CYS A 171 4.00 -10.34 2.38
N LEU A 172 3.00 -11.14 2.01
CA LEU A 172 3.10 -12.09 0.89
C LEU A 172 3.26 -11.35 -0.44
N ILE A 173 2.50 -10.27 -0.67
CA ILE A 173 2.68 -9.40 -1.83
C ILE A 173 4.09 -8.77 -1.83
N ARG A 174 4.60 -8.31 -0.68
CA ARG A 174 5.97 -7.78 -0.59
C ARG A 174 7.00 -8.80 -1.02
N ARG A 175 6.94 -10.02 -0.47
CA ARG A 175 7.87 -11.11 -0.80
C ARG A 175 7.80 -11.46 -2.28
N ALA A 176 6.59 -11.57 -2.83
CA ALA A 176 6.38 -11.83 -4.26
C ALA A 176 6.96 -10.73 -5.13
N SER A 177 6.78 -9.49 -4.74
CA SER A 177 7.29 -8.33 -5.49
C SER A 177 8.81 -8.22 -5.48
N LEU A 178 9.45 -8.56 -4.36
CA LEU A 178 10.91 -8.62 -4.26
C LEU A 178 11.47 -9.79 -5.08
N HIS A 179 10.81 -10.94 -5.02
CA HIS A 179 11.15 -12.10 -5.86
C HIS A 179 11.05 -11.76 -7.35
N TYR A 180 9.95 -11.14 -7.77
CA TYR A 180 9.75 -10.68 -9.15
C TYR A 180 10.87 -9.75 -9.63
N ALA A 181 11.33 -8.85 -8.77
CA ALA A 181 12.39 -7.89 -9.07
C ALA A 181 13.82 -8.46 -8.87
N GLY A 182 13.99 -9.73 -8.52
CA GLY A 182 15.28 -10.36 -8.27
C GLY A 182 16.02 -9.82 -7.03
N ILE A 183 15.30 -9.26 -6.06
CA ILE A 183 15.88 -8.69 -4.84
C ILE A 183 15.80 -9.71 -3.71
N THR A 184 16.96 -10.06 -3.16
CA THR A 184 17.10 -11.01 -2.05
C THR A 184 17.26 -10.34 -0.68
N ASN A 185 17.67 -9.05 -0.64
CA ASN A 185 17.83 -8.29 0.60
C ASN A 185 16.48 -7.78 1.08
N ASP A 186 15.94 -8.38 2.13
CA ASP A 186 14.67 -7.98 2.74
C ASP A 186 14.77 -7.97 4.28
N ALA A 187 13.74 -7.42 4.92
CA ALA A 187 13.60 -7.48 6.38
C ALA A 187 13.43 -8.92 6.87
N GLN A 188 13.88 -9.18 8.09
CA GLN A 188 13.58 -10.45 8.75
C GLN A 188 12.09 -10.53 9.10
N TYR A 189 11.49 -11.68 8.80
CA TYR A 189 10.11 -12.00 9.12
C TYR A 189 10.00 -12.83 10.40
N GLU A 190 8.83 -12.78 11.06
CA GLU A 190 8.50 -13.72 12.14
C GLU A 190 8.48 -15.16 11.58
N PHE A 191 7.89 -15.33 10.38
CA PHE A 191 7.90 -16.58 9.62
C PHE A 191 8.74 -16.37 8.35
N ASN A 192 10.02 -16.74 8.41
CA ASN A 192 10.91 -16.63 7.24
C ASN A 192 10.58 -17.68 6.16
N ASP A 193 10.34 -18.92 6.54
CA ASP A 193 9.91 -19.98 5.62
C ASP A 193 8.39 -19.95 5.44
N ILE A 194 7.94 -19.71 4.19
CA ILE A 194 6.51 -19.63 3.87
C ILE A 194 5.82 -20.99 4.09
N ARG A 195 6.52 -22.12 3.96
CA ARG A 195 5.95 -23.46 4.17
C ARG A 195 5.49 -23.68 5.60
N GLN A 196 6.15 -23.06 6.58
CA GLN A 196 5.74 -23.12 7.99
C GLN A 196 4.35 -22.51 8.23
N ILE A 197 3.87 -21.67 7.31
CA ILE A 197 2.54 -21.07 7.40
C ILE A 197 1.45 -22.11 7.15
N LEU A 198 1.69 -23.08 6.27
CA LEU A 198 0.69 -24.11 5.91
C LEU A 198 0.24 -24.93 7.13
N ILE A 199 1.15 -25.21 8.06
CA ILE A 199 0.88 -26.00 9.26
C ILE A 199 0.40 -25.14 10.45
N ASN A 200 0.47 -23.81 10.35
CA ASN A 200 0.07 -22.92 11.42
C ASN A 200 -1.41 -22.50 11.25
N GLN A 201 -2.30 -23.13 12.02
CA GLN A 201 -3.76 -22.93 11.90
C GLN A 201 -4.19 -21.48 12.10
N ASP A 202 -3.51 -20.71 12.97
CA ASP A 202 -3.87 -19.33 13.32
C ASP A 202 -3.40 -18.31 12.28
N ARG A 203 -2.52 -18.69 11.36
CA ARG A 203 -1.81 -17.76 10.48
C ARG A 203 -1.95 -18.04 8.99
N ARG A 204 -2.55 -19.16 8.60
CA ARG A 204 -2.60 -19.63 7.20
C ARG A 204 -3.72 -19.01 6.35
N ASP A 205 -4.69 -18.36 6.95
CA ASP A 205 -5.91 -17.87 6.24
C ASP A 205 -5.59 -16.94 5.08
N ASP A 206 -4.65 -16.01 5.27
CA ASP A 206 -4.24 -15.06 4.21
C ASP A 206 -3.50 -15.78 3.08
N LEU A 207 -2.67 -16.79 3.38
CA LEU A 207 -2.02 -17.61 2.37
C LEU A 207 -3.03 -18.44 1.58
N PHE A 208 -3.97 -19.09 2.25
CA PHE A 208 -5.03 -19.86 1.59
C PHE A 208 -5.96 -18.99 0.75
N ALA A 209 -6.24 -17.76 1.19
CA ALA A 209 -6.99 -16.81 0.39
C ALA A 209 -6.27 -16.48 -0.93
N LEU A 210 -4.95 -16.30 -0.90
CA LEU A 210 -4.14 -16.06 -2.10
C LEU A 210 -4.06 -17.31 -2.99
N ILE A 211 -3.83 -18.51 -2.42
CA ILE A 211 -3.84 -19.77 -3.18
C ILE A 211 -5.20 -19.97 -3.87
N SER A 212 -6.30 -19.76 -3.16
CA SER A 212 -7.64 -19.85 -3.73
C SER A 212 -7.84 -18.84 -4.87
N ALA A 213 -7.38 -17.59 -4.69
CA ALA A 213 -7.47 -16.57 -5.71
C ALA A 213 -6.66 -16.95 -6.96
N ILE A 214 -5.44 -17.45 -6.79
CA ILE A 214 -4.58 -17.92 -7.89
C ILE A 214 -5.27 -19.04 -8.66
N ARG A 215 -5.81 -20.04 -7.99
CA ARG A 215 -6.53 -21.15 -8.63
C ARG A 215 -7.78 -20.70 -9.42
N GLN A 216 -8.43 -19.64 -8.94
CA GLN A 216 -9.64 -19.12 -9.56
C GLN A 216 -9.38 -18.09 -10.68
N LYS A 217 -8.19 -17.51 -10.79
CA LYS A 217 -7.92 -16.38 -11.70
C LYS A 217 -8.19 -16.67 -13.17
N ASN A 218 -8.09 -17.94 -13.60
CA ASN A 218 -8.34 -18.38 -14.97
C ASN A 218 -9.81 -18.82 -15.21
N HIS A 219 -10.57 -19.04 -14.13
CA HIS A 219 -11.96 -19.50 -14.19
C HIS A 219 -12.99 -18.39 -13.87
N ARG A 220 -12.54 -17.27 -13.29
CA ARG A 220 -13.38 -16.12 -12.99
C ARG A 220 -13.21 -15.00 -14.00
N ASN A 221 -14.28 -14.27 -14.24
CA ASN A 221 -14.20 -12.99 -14.93
C ASN A 221 -13.50 -11.97 -14.02
N ILE A 222 -12.25 -11.63 -14.36
CA ILE A 222 -11.42 -10.72 -13.54
C ILE A 222 -12.02 -9.31 -13.47
N ASN A 223 -12.65 -8.82 -14.55
CA ASN A 223 -13.31 -7.50 -14.53
C ASN A 223 -14.43 -7.46 -13.49
N GLN A 224 -15.27 -8.50 -13.44
CA GLN A 224 -16.32 -8.61 -12.42
C GLN A 224 -15.72 -8.76 -11.02
N TRP A 225 -14.58 -9.43 -10.90
CA TRP A 225 -13.94 -9.63 -9.61
C TRP A 225 -13.39 -8.31 -9.03
N VAL A 226 -12.68 -7.52 -9.83
CA VAL A 226 -12.16 -6.22 -9.34
C VAL A 226 -13.30 -5.24 -9.03
N LEU A 227 -14.42 -5.30 -9.73
CA LEU A 227 -15.61 -4.48 -9.42
C LEU A 227 -16.25 -4.80 -8.06
N GLN A 228 -15.99 -5.96 -7.47
CA GLN A 228 -16.43 -6.28 -6.11
C GLN A 228 -15.70 -5.42 -5.05
N SER A 229 -14.62 -4.75 -5.42
CA SER A 229 -13.95 -3.76 -4.55
C SER A 229 -14.69 -2.43 -4.47
N GLY A 230 -15.54 -2.12 -5.40
CA GLY A 230 -16.27 -0.87 -5.56
C GLY A 230 -16.29 -0.40 -7.01
N PRO A 231 -16.93 0.73 -7.30
CA PRO A 231 -16.96 1.29 -8.65
C PRO A 231 -15.54 1.56 -9.17
N LEU A 232 -15.30 1.23 -10.42
CA LEU A 232 -14.06 1.55 -11.14
C LEU A 232 -14.41 2.26 -12.45
N PRO A 233 -13.55 3.18 -12.95
CA PRO A 233 -13.76 3.84 -14.23
C PRO A 233 -13.85 2.82 -15.36
N THR A 234 -14.96 2.79 -16.08
CA THR A 234 -15.25 1.78 -17.09
C THR A 234 -14.18 1.73 -18.18
N GLN A 235 -13.68 2.88 -18.61
CA GLN A 235 -12.63 2.99 -19.62
C GLN A 235 -11.29 2.37 -19.19
N GLN A 236 -11.06 2.25 -17.89
CA GLN A 236 -9.82 1.73 -17.30
C GLN A 236 -9.99 0.35 -16.66
N LEU A 237 -11.19 -0.25 -16.74
CA LEU A 237 -11.51 -1.50 -16.07
C LEU A 237 -10.54 -2.64 -16.46
N ASN A 238 -10.23 -2.77 -17.74
CA ASN A 238 -9.27 -3.79 -18.20
C ASN A 238 -7.86 -3.57 -17.65
N GLN A 239 -7.42 -2.31 -17.47
CA GLN A 239 -6.12 -2.01 -16.87
C GLN A 239 -6.08 -2.42 -15.40
N PHE A 240 -7.17 -2.16 -14.65
CA PHE A 240 -7.30 -2.62 -13.26
C PHE A 240 -7.37 -4.14 -13.16
N ALA A 241 -8.09 -4.81 -14.04
CA ALA A 241 -8.14 -6.26 -14.11
C ALA A 241 -6.75 -6.86 -14.40
N ASN A 242 -6.01 -6.28 -15.34
CA ASN A 242 -4.66 -6.72 -15.70
C ASN A 242 -3.68 -6.57 -14.54
N VAL A 243 -3.64 -5.42 -13.85
CA VAL A 243 -2.74 -5.24 -12.71
C VAL A 243 -3.07 -6.19 -11.56
N PHE A 244 -4.35 -6.48 -11.32
CA PHE A 244 -4.76 -7.45 -10.31
C PHE A 244 -4.31 -8.86 -10.69
N ARG A 245 -4.52 -9.28 -11.95
CA ARG A 245 -4.03 -10.56 -12.47
C ARG A 245 -2.51 -10.67 -12.34
N SER A 246 -1.76 -9.68 -12.80
CA SER A 246 -0.29 -9.66 -12.70
C SER A 246 0.20 -9.75 -11.26
N GLY A 247 -0.51 -9.11 -10.31
CA GLY A 247 -0.17 -9.25 -8.90
C GLY A 247 -0.40 -10.65 -8.34
N LEU A 248 -1.44 -11.36 -8.81
CA LEU A 248 -1.63 -12.78 -8.48
C LEU A 248 -0.55 -13.65 -9.13
N ASP A 249 -0.10 -13.32 -10.35
CA ASP A 249 0.98 -14.04 -11.04
C ASP A 249 2.31 -13.88 -10.29
N GLU A 250 2.62 -12.69 -9.77
CA GLU A 250 3.81 -12.49 -8.92
C GLU A 250 3.76 -13.39 -7.67
N VAL A 251 2.60 -13.46 -7.00
CA VAL A 251 2.44 -14.32 -5.82
C VAL A 251 2.54 -15.81 -6.20
N GLU A 252 1.94 -16.23 -7.31
CA GLU A 252 2.01 -17.61 -7.80
C GLU A 252 3.46 -18.04 -8.02
N GLN A 253 4.28 -17.23 -8.69
CA GLN A 253 5.70 -17.52 -8.90
C GLN A 253 6.46 -17.69 -7.57
N LEU A 254 6.21 -16.81 -6.60
CA LEU A 254 6.79 -16.97 -5.26
C LEU A 254 6.39 -18.31 -4.63
N LEU A 255 5.12 -18.73 -4.75
CA LEU A 255 4.62 -19.96 -4.13
C LEU A 255 5.16 -21.20 -4.82
N ILE A 256 5.31 -21.18 -6.15
CA ILE A 256 5.93 -22.28 -6.94
C ILE A 256 7.39 -22.50 -6.50
N VAL A 257 8.19 -21.42 -6.43
CA VAL A 257 9.61 -21.52 -6.02
C VAL A 257 9.74 -22.01 -4.57
N ASN A 258 8.76 -21.74 -3.72
CA ASN A 258 8.72 -22.26 -2.35
C ASN A 258 8.04 -23.64 -2.23
N GLN A 259 7.71 -24.31 -3.34
CA GLN A 259 7.10 -25.64 -3.36
C GLN A 259 5.75 -25.72 -2.61
N ILE A 260 4.93 -24.68 -2.76
CA ILE A 260 3.59 -24.59 -2.17
C ILE A 260 2.50 -24.83 -3.22
N LEU A 261 2.77 -24.46 -4.46
CA LEU A 261 1.94 -24.71 -5.64
C LEU A 261 2.68 -25.59 -6.64
#